data_a8d2d27fb4f5897ae4fd753ef875f9c6
#
_entry.id   a8d2d27fb4f5897ae4fd753ef875f9c6
#
_cell.length_a   1.000
_cell.length_b   1.000
_cell.length_c   1.000
_cell.angle_alpha   90.00
_cell.angle_beta   90.00
_cell.angle_gamma   90.00
#
_symmetry.space_group_name_H-M   'P 1'
#
loop_
_entity.id
_entity.type
_entity.pdbx_description
1 polymer ?
#
loop_
_entity_poly.entity_id
_entity_poly.type
_entity_poly.pdbx_seq_one_letter_code
_entity_poly.pdbx_strand_id
1 'polypeptide(L)'
;MPSALIVGAGVFGAALADRLVGAGWEVTLVDRFEPGDPRSESGGETRLLRYSHGADGFYSASAWRSRSAWLELGVLVEAGVVWFARREGGWESDSERVLREQGIPVERLDPTAAARLYPSLAVDDLAFALLEPAAGVLRASDGVRALVGRAREGGLRLVRGDAQPDGEGALVDGRRLEADHVVWACGGWLAQLFPSVVRLRVTSQAVVLFEAGPAWAGAPGWIDFDASAYGHALIEPYGMKIASDREGEPVEPGLRPPQAPDASLAAARDYLAHRFPELANAPVRSAPSCHYSLTADGNFLFARHPELERAWLLGGGSGHGYKHGPAVAQHALAVLGGEVEPEPRFALGERPPSRALRTAGS
;
A
#
# COMPACT_ATOMS: atom_id res chain seq x y z
N MET A 1 10.34 20.48 23.16
CA MET A 1 9.55 19.52 22.39
C MET A 1 10.49 18.79 21.44
N PRO A 2 10.39 17.49 21.29
CA PRO A 2 11.20 16.79 20.30
C PRO A 2 10.82 17.25 18.89
N SER A 3 11.80 17.22 17.98
CA SER A 3 11.61 17.67 16.60
C SER A 3 11.89 16.55 15.58
N ALA A 4 11.16 16.56 14.47
CA ALA A 4 11.36 15.63 13.38
C ALA A 4 11.35 16.33 12.02
N LEU A 5 12.30 15.98 11.17
CA LEU A 5 12.32 16.29 9.75
C LEU A 5 11.98 15.01 8.99
N ILE A 6 10.88 15.01 8.26
CA ILE A 6 10.46 13.87 7.44
C ILE A 6 10.64 14.25 5.98
N VAL A 7 11.35 13.44 5.23
CA VAL A 7 11.56 13.63 3.78
C VAL A 7 10.77 12.57 3.03
N GLY A 8 9.76 13.02 2.29
CA GLY A 8 8.81 12.18 1.55
C GLY A 8 7.41 12.21 2.17
N ALA A 9 6.44 12.81 1.46
CA ALA A 9 5.02 12.87 1.84
C ALA A 9 4.18 11.75 1.21
N GLY A 10 4.79 10.58 0.97
CA GLY A 10 4.06 9.35 0.69
C GLY A 10 3.30 8.85 1.92
N VAL A 11 2.57 7.74 1.80
CA VAL A 11 1.71 7.25 2.90
C VAL A 11 2.45 7.04 4.21
N PHE A 12 3.70 6.55 4.19
CA PHE A 12 4.46 6.34 5.42
C PHE A 12 4.89 7.66 6.06
N GLY A 13 5.45 8.58 5.27
CA GLY A 13 5.89 9.88 5.80
C GLY A 13 4.71 10.76 6.22
N ALA A 14 3.62 10.77 5.44
CA ALA A 14 2.40 11.52 5.80
C ALA A 14 1.74 10.98 7.07
N ALA A 15 1.62 9.65 7.22
CA ALA A 15 1.07 9.04 8.42
C ALA A 15 1.97 9.27 9.64
N LEU A 16 3.29 9.22 9.47
CA LEU A 16 4.23 9.51 10.55
C LEU A 16 4.14 10.99 10.98
N ALA A 17 4.09 11.92 10.01
CA ALA A 17 3.93 13.35 10.30
C ALA A 17 2.65 13.60 11.11
N ASP A 18 1.54 13.02 10.71
CA ASP A 18 0.26 13.12 11.41
C ASP A 18 0.34 12.59 12.86
N ARG A 19 0.99 11.44 13.07
CA ARG A 19 1.14 10.87 14.42
C ARG A 19 2.07 11.66 15.31
N LEU A 20 3.21 12.14 14.78
CA LEU A 20 4.17 12.95 15.55
C LEU A 20 3.58 14.28 15.95
N VAL A 21 2.89 14.98 15.03
CA VAL A 21 2.18 16.22 15.34
C VAL A 21 1.11 15.99 16.41
N GLY A 22 0.31 14.94 16.26
CA GLY A 22 -0.70 14.56 17.25
C GLY A 22 -0.12 14.23 18.63
N ALA A 23 1.15 13.82 18.70
CA ALA A 23 1.91 13.58 19.92
C ALA A 23 2.65 14.83 20.44
N GLY A 24 2.45 15.99 19.82
CA GLY A 24 3.03 17.28 20.26
C GLY A 24 4.49 17.51 19.83
N TRP A 25 4.96 16.83 18.76
CA TRP A 25 6.29 17.07 18.20
C TRP A 25 6.27 18.28 17.26
N GLU A 26 7.41 18.96 17.14
CA GLU A 26 7.65 19.93 16.08
C GLU A 26 8.05 19.18 14.80
N VAL A 27 7.21 19.22 13.75
CA VAL A 27 7.42 18.42 12.54
C VAL A 27 7.53 19.28 11.30
N THR A 28 8.61 19.07 10.54
CA THR A 28 8.76 19.56 9.17
C THR A 28 8.68 18.37 8.21
N LEU A 29 7.74 18.43 7.26
CA LEU A 29 7.58 17.45 6.17
C LEU A 29 8.05 18.08 4.86
N VAL A 30 8.96 17.42 4.17
CA VAL A 30 9.51 17.86 2.88
C VAL A 30 9.10 16.90 1.79
N ASP A 31 8.66 17.40 0.66
CA ASP A 31 8.47 16.61 -0.56
C ASP A 31 8.69 17.45 -1.80
N ARG A 32 9.18 16.84 -2.87
CA ARG A 32 9.30 17.47 -4.19
C ARG A 32 7.97 17.62 -4.91
N PHE A 33 6.96 16.83 -4.54
CA PHE A 33 5.64 16.81 -5.14
C PHE A 33 4.55 17.21 -4.14
N GLU A 34 3.35 17.52 -4.63
CA GLU A 34 2.19 17.67 -3.75
C GLU A 34 1.81 16.32 -3.12
N PRO A 35 1.29 16.31 -1.88
CA PRO A 35 0.78 15.10 -1.26
C PRO A 35 -0.26 14.39 -2.14
N GLY A 36 -0.06 13.08 -2.36
CA GLY A 36 -0.92 12.30 -3.24
C GLY A 36 -0.67 12.48 -4.74
N ASP A 37 0.45 13.10 -5.13
CA ASP A 37 0.85 13.22 -6.54
C ASP A 37 0.98 11.85 -7.19
N PRO A 38 0.46 11.65 -8.41
CA PRO A 38 0.50 10.37 -9.09
C PRO A 38 1.91 9.85 -9.42
N ARG A 39 2.94 10.66 -9.37
CA ARG A 39 4.35 10.24 -9.53
C ARG A 39 4.90 9.50 -8.31
N SER A 40 4.25 9.63 -7.15
CA SER A 40 4.61 8.87 -5.96
C SER A 40 3.97 7.48 -5.96
N GLU A 41 4.57 6.52 -5.25
CA GLU A 41 4.01 5.18 -5.06
C GLU A 41 2.67 5.21 -4.31
N SER A 42 2.45 6.23 -3.50
CA SER A 42 1.22 6.43 -2.72
C SER A 42 0.16 7.22 -3.48
N GLY A 43 0.48 7.73 -4.66
CA GLY A 43 -0.46 8.41 -5.54
C GLY A 43 -1.38 7.45 -6.29
N GLY A 44 -2.25 8.02 -7.13
CA GLY A 44 -3.24 7.28 -7.91
C GLY A 44 -4.57 7.14 -7.17
N GLU A 45 -5.47 6.35 -7.76
CA GLU A 45 -6.89 6.38 -7.41
C GLU A 45 -7.19 5.61 -6.12
N THR A 46 -6.84 4.34 -6.10
CA THR A 46 -7.33 3.42 -5.06
C THR A 46 -6.29 2.41 -4.59
N ARG A 47 -6.48 1.90 -3.35
CA ARG A 47 -5.78 0.73 -2.79
C ARG A 47 -6.79 -0.15 -2.06
N LEU A 48 -6.53 -1.45 -1.96
CA LEU A 48 -7.33 -2.34 -1.12
C LEU A 48 -6.86 -2.26 0.34
N LEU A 49 -7.79 -2.07 1.25
CA LEU A 49 -7.63 -2.42 2.65
C LEU A 49 -8.11 -3.86 2.81
N ARG A 50 -7.21 -4.77 3.05
CA ARG A 50 -7.43 -6.20 3.27
C ARG A 50 -6.59 -6.70 4.42
N TYR A 51 -7.01 -7.73 5.11
CA TYR A 51 -6.36 -8.23 6.32
C TYR A 51 -5.63 -9.55 6.10
N SER A 52 -6.01 -10.36 5.10
CA SER A 52 -5.36 -11.62 4.77
C SER A 52 -3.90 -11.44 4.33
N HIS A 53 -3.00 -12.19 4.96
CA HIS A 53 -1.56 -12.27 4.65
C HIS A 53 -1.05 -13.72 4.82
N GLY A 54 -1.84 -14.73 4.44
CA GLY A 54 -1.50 -16.13 4.64
C GLY A 54 -1.29 -16.43 6.12
N ALA A 55 -0.20 -17.11 6.44
CA ALA A 55 0.19 -17.44 7.80
C ALA A 55 0.83 -16.27 8.58
N ASP A 56 1.08 -15.11 7.93
CA ASP A 56 1.73 -13.97 8.60
C ASP A 56 0.73 -13.10 9.38
N GLY A 57 0.48 -13.48 10.62
CA GLY A 57 -0.40 -12.74 11.53
C GLY A 57 0.07 -11.34 11.89
N PHE A 58 1.36 -11.02 11.74
CA PHE A 58 1.86 -9.67 12.01
C PHE A 58 1.24 -8.63 11.07
N TYR A 59 1.24 -8.90 9.76
CA TYR A 59 0.65 -7.99 8.79
C TYR A 59 -0.88 -7.98 8.85
N SER A 60 -1.52 -9.10 9.19
CA SER A 60 -2.96 -9.15 9.45
C SER A 60 -3.35 -8.19 10.58
N ALA A 61 -2.68 -8.29 11.72
CA ALA A 61 -2.90 -7.38 12.86
C ALA A 61 -2.55 -5.92 12.53
N SER A 62 -1.47 -5.67 11.77
CA SER A 62 -1.06 -4.33 11.36
C SER A 62 -2.11 -3.66 10.45
N ALA A 63 -2.64 -4.38 9.46
CA ALA A 63 -3.70 -3.87 8.59
C ALA A 63 -5.00 -3.60 9.38
N TRP A 64 -5.36 -4.50 10.31
CA TRP A 64 -6.53 -4.33 11.17
C TRP A 64 -6.42 -3.09 12.05
N ARG A 65 -5.28 -2.89 12.73
CA ARG A 65 -5.03 -1.68 13.54
C ARG A 65 -5.09 -0.38 12.75
N SER A 66 -4.78 -0.42 11.44
CA SER A 66 -4.84 0.78 10.59
C SER A 66 -6.26 1.18 10.19
N ARG A 67 -7.25 0.27 10.32
CA ARG A 67 -8.62 0.49 9.82
C ARG A 67 -9.29 1.71 10.44
N SER A 68 -9.22 1.87 11.75
CA SER A 68 -9.88 3.00 12.45
C SER A 68 -9.40 4.35 11.93
N ALA A 69 -8.08 4.50 11.73
CA ALA A 69 -7.52 5.74 11.21
C ALA A 69 -7.99 6.04 9.77
N TRP A 70 -8.12 5.02 8.93
CA TRP A 70 -8.66 5.20 7.57
C TRP A 70 -10.14 5.57 7.55
N LEU A 71 -10.93 5.04 8.50
CA LEU A 71 -12.33 5.43 8.69
C LEU A 71 -12.46 6.87 9.18
N GLU A 72 -11.69 7.25 10.20
CA GLU A 72 -11.67 8.62 10.76
C GLU A 72 -11.32 9.67 9.70
N LEU A 73 -10.44 9.32 8.75
CA LEU A 73 -10.08 10.18 7.62
C LEU A 73 -11.16 10.23 6.52
N GLY A 74 -12.20 9.40 6.59
CA GLY A 74 -13.28 9.36 5.61
C GLY A 74 -12.87 8.85 4.22
N VAL A 75 -11.77 8.11 4.12
CA VAL A 75 -11.21 7.67 2.83
C VAL A 75 -11.41 6.19 2.53
N LEU A 76 -11.93 5.43 3.49
CA LEU A 76 -12.29 4.03 3.32
C LEU A 76 -13.71 3.88 2.82
N VAL A 77 -13.88 3.22 1.68
CA VAL A 77 -15.15 2.71 1.18
C VAL A 77 -15.30 1.28 1.66
N GLU A 78 -16.19 1.05 2.63
CA GLU A 78 -16.42 -0.27 3.25
C GLU A 78 -17.33 -1.12 2.34
N ALA A 79 -16.74 -1.79 1.38
CA ALA A 79 -17.46 -2.68 0.46
C ALA A 79 -17.13 -4.17 0.70
N GLY A 80 -16.23 -4.48 1.63
CA GLY A 80 -15.66 -5.80 1.78
C GLY A 80 -14.58 -6.12 0.74
N VAL A 81 -13.87 -7.22 0.97
CA VAL A 81 -12.92 -7.83 0.01
C VAL A 81 -13.11 -9.34 0.02
N VAL A 82 -13.17 -9.94 -1.16
CA VAL A 82 -13.32 -11.38 -1.36
C VAL A 82 -12.05 -11.97 -1.94
N TRP A 83 -11.59 -13.07 -1.37
CA TRP A 83 -10.52 -13.90 -1.91
C TRP A 83 -11.11 -15.11 -2.60
N PHE A 84 -10.69 -15.37 -3.82
CA PHE A 84 -11.13 -16.54 -4.60
C PHE A 84 -10.13 -17.68 -4.42
N ALA A 85 -10.57 -18.80 -3.87
CA ALA A 85 -9.75 -19.97 -3.61
C ALA A 85 -10.17 -21.15 -4.51
N ARG A 86 -9.22 -21.68 -5.29
CA ARG A 86 -9.47 -22.82 -6.20
C ARG A 86 -9.31 -24.18 -5.55
N ARG A 87 -8.76 -24.25 -4.34
CA ARG A 87 -8.53 -25.50 -3.62
C ARG A 87 -8.71 -25.31 -2.11
N GLU A 88 -8.97 -26.39 -1.44
CA GLU A 88 -8.89 -26.46 0.01
C GLU A 88 -7.43 -26.38 0.49
N GLY A 89 -7.20 -25.76 1.63
CA GLY A 89 -5.86 -25.50 2.14
C GLY A 89 -5.16 -24.34 1.45
N GLY A 90 -3.87 -24.16 1.72
CA GLY A 90 -3.05 -23.11 1.12
C GLY A 90 -3.27 -21.74 1.76
N TRP A 91 -2.92 -20.70 1.01
CA TRP A 91 -2.76 -19.34 1.50
C TRP A 91 -4.06 -18.71 2.03
N GLU A 92 -5.21 -18.97 1.37
CA GLU A 92 -6.51 -18.46 1.79
C GLU A 92 -6.98 -19.14 3.09
N SER A 93 -6.77 -20.45 3.21
CA SER A 93 -7.11 -21.20 4.43
C SER A 93 -6.22 -20.81 5.61
N ASP A 94 -4.92 -20.56 5.37
CA ASP A 94 -4.02 -20.02 6.40
C ASP A 94 -4.46 -18.62 6.83
N SER A 95 -4.88 -17.79 5.89
CA SER A 95 -5.43 -16.45 6.17
C SER A 95 -6.70 -16.55 7.01
N GLU A 96 -7.64 -17.42 6.66
CA GLU A 96 -8.87 -17.66 7.42
C GLU A 96 -8.55 -18.02 8.89
N ARG A 97 -7.64 -18.98 9.08
CA ARG A 97 -7.22 -19.41 10.42
C ARG A 97 -6.63 -18.24 11.23
N VAL A 98 -5.68 -17.51 10.65
CA VAL A 98 -5.01 -16.37 11.32
C VAL A 98 -6.01 -15.26 11.66
N LEU A 99 -6.91 -14.91 10.74
CA LEU A 99 -7.90 -13.86 11.00
C LEU A 99 -8.85 -14.26 12.14
N ARG A 100 -9.32 -15.52 12.16
CA ARG A 100 -10.16 -16.05 13.25
C ARG A 100 -9.43 -16.03 14.59
N GLU A 101 -8.17 -16.48 14.63
CA GLU A 101 -7.33 -16.47 15.84
C GLU A 101 -7.14 -15.05 16.41
N GLN A 102 -7.09 -14.03 15.53
CA GLN A 102 -6.94 -12.63 15.91
C GLN A 102 -8.26 -11.90 16.15
N GLY A 103 -9.40 -12.56 15.98
CA GLY A 103 -10.72 -11.94 16.14
C GLY A 103 -11.05 -10.92 15.03
N ILE A 104 -10.38 -11.00 13.88
CA ILE A 104 -10.64 -10.16 12.71
C ILE A 104 -11.80 -10.79 11.92
N PRO A 105 -12.87 -10.03 11.62
CA PRO A 105 -14.04 -10.56 10.93
C PRO A 105 -13.70 -11.18 9.57
N VAL A 106 -14.07 -12.43 9.38
CA VAL A 106 -13.87 -13.19 8.16
C VAL A 106 -14.96 -14.24 8.01
N GLU A 107 -15.48 -14.43 6.80
CA GLU A 107 -16.52 -15.37 6.45
C GLU A 107 -16.06 -16.28 5.31
N ARG A 108 -16.23 -17.59 5.50
CA ARG A 108 -16.03 -18.56 4.42
C ARG A 108 -17.34 -18.79 3.71
N LEU A 109 -17.32 -18.62 2.40
CA LEU A 109 -18.47 -18.75 1.52
C LEU A 109 -18.28 -19.92 0.55
N ASP A 110 -19.35 -20.68 0.30
CA ASP A 110 -19.38 -21.56 -0.86
C ASP A 110 -19.43 -20.76 -2.18
N PRO A 111 -19.09 -21.37 -3.33
CA PRO A 111 -19.07 -20.64 -4.61
C PRO A 111 -20.40 -19.99 -4.97
N THR A 112 -21.53 -20.61 -4.64
CA THR A 112 -22.87 -20.08 -4.92
C THR A 112 -23.16 -18.84 -4.09
N ALA A 113 -22.75 -18.82 -2.81
CA ALA A 113 -22.88 -17.65 -1.96
C ALA A 113 -21.97 -16.52 -2.44
N ALA A 114 -20.75 -16.82 -2.87
CA ALA A 114 -19.82 -15.83 -3.44
C ALA A 114 -20.38 -15.20 -4.73
N ALA A 115 -21.02 -15.99 -5.59
CA ALA A 115 -21.64 -15.50 -6.83
C ALA A 115 -22.70 -14.41 -6.58
N ARG A 116 -23.40 -14.45 -5.44
CA ARG A 116 -24.44 -13.47 -5.10
C ARG A 116 -23.90 -12.09 -4.72
N LEU A 117 -22.59 -11.98 -4.48
CA LEU A 117 -21.95 -10.70 -4.12
C LEU A 117 -21.69 -9.80 -5.34
N TYR A 118 -21.80 -10.34 -6.55
CA TYR A 118 -21.52 -9.62 -7.78
C TYR A 118 -22.67 -9.81 -8.78
N PRO A 119 -22.91 -8.83 -9.67
CA PRO A 119 -23.88 -8.99 -10.76
C PRO A 119 -23.58 -10.18 -11.69
N SER A 120 -22.30 -10.45 -11.90
CA SER A 120 -21.81 -11.57 -12.68
C SER A 120 -20.50 -12.06 -12.10
N LEU A 121 -20.40 -13.32 -11.69
CA LEU A 121 -19.20 -13.98 -11.21
C LEU A 121 -19.18 -15.44 -11.64
N ALA A 122 -18.20 -15.82 -12.44
CA ALA A 122 -17.93 -17.23 -12.74
C ALA A 122 -17.26 -17.88 -11.52
N VAL A 123 -17.80 -19.02 -11.08
CA VAL A 123 -17.38 -19.71 -9.85
C VAL A 123 -17.02 -21.18 -10.06
N ASP A 124 -17.06 -21.68 -11.29
CA ASP A 124 -16.91 -23.10 -11.61
C ASP A 124 -15.54 -23.69 -11.22
N ASP A 125 -14.51 -22.83 -11.13
CA ASP A 125 -13.16 -23.19 -10.73
C ASP A 125 -12.86 -22.93 -9.25
N LEU A 126 -13.84 -22.48 -8.47
CA LEU A 126 -13.66 -22.15 -7.06
C LEU A 126 -14.04 -23.32 -6.15
N ALA A 127 -13.17 -23.59 -5.16
CA ALA A 127 -13.50 -24.47 -4.04
C ALA A 127 -14.28 -23.70 -2.96
N PHE A 128 -13.88 -22.47 -2.69
CA PHE A 128 -14.54 -21.54 -1.75
C PHE A 128 -14.14 -20.10 -2.04
N ALA A 129 -14.78 -19.17 -1.33
CA ALA A 129 -14.34 -17.79 -1.24
C ALA A 129 -14.20 -17.35 0.23
N LEU A 130 -13.32 -16.41 0.48
CA LEU A 130 -13.11 -15.85 1.81
C LEU A 130 -13.49 -14.37 1.79
N LEU A 131 -14.57 -13.99 2.48
CA LEU A 131 -15.02 -12.61 2.59
C LEU A 131 -14.47 -11.97 3.86
N GLU A 132 -13.83 -10.82 3.71
CA GLU A 132 -13.43 -9.89 4.78
C GLU A 132 -14.45 -8.73 4.80
N PRO A 133 -15.54 -8.81 5.59
CA PRO A 133 -16.64 -7.83 5.49
C PRO A 133 -16.27 -6.42 5.94
N ALA A 134 -15.30 -6.29 6.86
CA ALA A 134 -14.81 -5.00 7.35
C ALA A 134 -13.67 -4.40 6.48
N ALA A 135 -13.29 -5.08 5.41
CA ALA A 135 -12.32 -4.63 4.43
C ALA A 135 -12.96 -3.67 3.41
N GLY A 136 -12.18 -3.17 2.47
CA GLY A 136 -12.72 -2.29 1.44
C GLY A 136 -11.65 -1.60 0.59
N VAL A 137 -12.03 -0.45 0.05
CA VAL A 137 -11.21 0.32 -0.88
C VAL A 137 -10.84 1.67 -0.28
N LEU A 138 -9.55 1.97 -0.23
CA LEU A 138 -9.01 3.26 0.18
C LEU A 138 -8.89 4.18 -1.05
N ARG A 139 -9.37 5.41 -0.95
CA ARG A 139 -9.06 6.48 -1.90
C ARG A 139 -7.65 6.97 -1.64
N ALA A 140 -6.69 6.51 -2.46
CA ALA A 140 -5.28 6.58 -2.11
C ALA A 140 -4.71 8.00 -2.06
N SER A 141 -4.85 8.78 -3.12
CA SER A 141 -4.38 10.17 -3.12
C SER A 141 -5.09 11.02 -2.06
N ASP A 142 -6.39 10.79 -1.85
CA ASP A 142 -7.17 11.49 -0.83
C ASP A 142 -6.70 11.12 0.58
N GLY A 143 -6.33 9.86 0.82
CA GLY A 143 -5.80 9.41 2.10
C GLY A 143 -4.50 10.11 2.48
N VAL A 144 -3.57 10.26 1.51
CA VAL A 144 -2.33 11.03 1.75
C VAL A 144 -2.62 12.49 2.01
N ARG A 145 -3.52 13.12 1.22
CA ARG A 145 -3.92 14.52 1.42
C ARG A 145 -4.59 14.73 2.77
N ALA A 146 -5.47 13.82 3.18
CA ALA A 146 -6.15 13.90 4.48
C ALA A 146 -5.18 13.80 5.65
N LEU A 147 -4.20 12.88 5.61
CA LEU A 147 -3.15 12.76 6.62
C LEU A 147 -2.34 14.06 6.74
N VAL A 148 -1.85 14.60 5.62
CA VAL A 148 -1.09 15.86 5.62
C VAL A 148 -1.96 17.05 6.02
N GLY A 149 -3.22 17.09 5.59
CA GLY A 149 -4.20 18.12 5.97
C GLY A 149 -4.39 18.17 7.49
N ARG A 150 -4.70 17.03 8.11
CA ARG A 150 -4.85 16.92 9.57
C ARG A 150 -3.59 17.29 10.33
N ALA A 151 -2.42 16.85 9.85
CA ALA A 151 -1.14 17.25 10.44
C ALA A 151 -0.91 18.77 10.34
N ARG A 152 -1.29 19.42 9.23
CA ARG A 152 -1.18 20.87 9.08
C ARG A 152 -2.07 21.65 10.05
N GLU A 153 -3.28 21.18 10.29
CA GLU A 153 -4.17 21.74 11.32
C GLU A 153 -3.55 21.65 12.70
N GLY A 154 -2.73 20.60 12.96
CA GLY A 154 -1.98 20.42 14.19
C GLY A 154 -0.61 21.14 14.25
N GLY A 155 -0.24 21.92 13.21
CA GLY A 155 1.00 22.71 13.20
C GLY A 155 2.15 22.15 12.35
N LEU A 156 1.90 21.13 11.51
CA LEU A 156 2.91 20.63 10.57
C LEU A 156 3.42 21.76 9.66
N ARG A 157 4.74 21.87 9.55
CA ARG A 157 5.39 22.68 8.53
C ARG A 157 5.64 21.85 7.27
N LEU A 158 4.88 22.12 6.20
CA LEU A 158 5.10 21.50 4.89
C LEU A 158 6.03 22.36 4.04
N VAL A 159 7.11 21.76 3.51
CA VAL A 159 8.10 22.39 2.64
C VAL A 159 8.13 21.68 1.30
N ARG A 160 7.99 22.43 0.21
CA ARG A 160 8.20 21.92 -1.15
C ARG A 160 9.66 22.08 -1.52
N GLY A 161 10.29 21.03 -2.01
CA GLY A 161 11.67 21.08 -2.45
C GLY A 161 12.28 19.71 -2.65
N ASP A 162 13.38 19.68 -3.37
CA ASP A 162 14.18 18.46 -3.56
C ASP A 162 15.21 18.35 -2.42
N ALA A 163 15.18 17.23 -1.72
CA ALA A 163 16.02 16.98 -0.56
C ALA A 163 17.12 15.96 -0.85
N GLN A 164 18.31 16.26 -0.39
CA GLN A 164 19.46 15.37 -0.43
C GLN A 164 20.02 15.16 0.97
N PRO A 165 20.59 13.99 1.31
CA PRO A 165 21.30 13.78 2.57
C PRO A 165 22.47 14.75 2.72
N ASP A 166 22.58 15.36 3.91
CA ASP A 166 23.66 16.27 4.27
C ASP A 166 24.06 16.05 5.74
N GLY A 167 24.95 15.08 5.98
CA GLY A 167 25.31 14.63 7.33
C GLY A 167 24.06 14.15 8.07
N GLU A 168 23.84 14.68 9.27
CA GLU A 168 22.69 14.36 10.14
C GLU A 168 21.39 15.10 9.74
N GLY A 169 21.42 15.92 8.69
CA GLY A 169 20.30 16.71 8.20
C GLY A 169 19.94 16.42 6.76
N ALA A 170 19.19 17.35 6.16
CA ALA A 170 18.85 17.34 4.74
C ALA A 170 19.13 18.70 4.10
N LEU A 171 19.71 18.70 2.91
CA LEU A 171 19.83 19.89 2.07
C LEU A 171 18.60 19.95 1.15
N VAL A 172 17.76 20.97 1.35
CA VAL A 172 16.53 21.19 0.57
C VAL A 172 16.68 22.44 -0.27
N ASP A 173 16.78 22.29 -1.58
CA ASP A 173 17.01 23.41 -2.53
C ASP A 173 18.14 24.35 -2.08
N GLY A 174 19.25 23.78 -1.59
CA GLY A 174 20.41 24.54 -1.12
C GLY A 174 20.31 25.08 0.32
N ARG A 175 19.21 24.83 1.02
CA ARG A 175 19.03 25.19 2.43
C ARG A 175 19.10 23.94 3.32
N ARG A 176 20.01 23.98 4.31
CA ARG A 176 20.12 22.90 5.29
C ARG A 176 18.97 22.95 6.30
N LEU A 177 18.33 21.80 6.51
CA LEU A 177 17.34 21.56 7.55
C LEU A 177 17.84 20.48 8.51
N GLU A 178 17.60 20.67 9.79
CA GLU A 178 17.99 19.75 10.85
C GLU A 178 16.82 19.54 11.83
N ALA A 179 16.85 18.41 12.54
CA ALA A 179 15.94 18.07 13.63
C ALA A 179 16.60 17.04 14.56
N ASP A 180 15.97 16.72 15.69
CA ASP A 180 16.42 15.65 16.57
C ASP A 180 16.36 14.28 15.89
N HIS A 181 15.37 14.09 15.00
CA HIS A 181 15.23 12.92 14.15
C HIS A 181 15.00 13.33 12.69
N VAL A 182 15.71 12.69 11.75
CA VAL A 182 15.53 12.88 10.32
C VAL A 182 15.06 11.57 9.69
N VAL A 183 13.81 11.51 9.22
CA VAL A 183 13.21 10.29 8.70
C VAL A 183 13.08 10.38 7.18
N TRP A 184 13.80 9.54 6.46
CA TRP A 184 13.77 9.44 5.01
C TRP A 184 12.70 8.43 4.58
N ALA A 185 11.56 8.94 4.13
CA ALA A 185 10.38 8.15 3.72
C ALA A 185 10.11 8.29 2.20
N CYS A 186 11.19 8.24 1.39
CA CYS A 186 11.21 8.63 -0.02
C CYS A 186 10.79 7.53 -0.99
N GLY A 187 10.15 6.43 -0.54
CA GLY A 187 9.73 5.34 -1.42
C GLY A 187 10.89 4.80 -2.26
N GLY A 188 10.69 4.65 -3.58
CA GLY A 188 11.72 4.12 -4.48
C GLY A 188 13.01 4.93 -4.57
N TRP A 189 12.97 6.24 -4.30
CA TRP A 189 14.19 7.07 -4.28
C TRP A 189 15.12 6.75 -3.11
N LEU A 190 14.64 6.03 -2.09
CA LEU A 190 15.44 5.72 -0.91
C LEU A 190 16.75 4.98 -1.26
N ALA A 191 16.70 4.05 -2.23
CA ALA A 191 17.89 3.34 -2.69
C ALA A 191 18.86 4.22 -3.50
N GLN A 192 18.38 5.29 -4.11
CA GLN A 192 19.24 6.27 -4.82
C GLN A 192 19.92 7.23 -3.84
N LEU A 193 19.19 7.63 -2.77
CA LEU A 193 19.70 8.52 -1.73
C LEU A 193 20.70 7.82 -0.79
N PHE A 194 20.51 6.52 -0.55
CA PHE A 194 21.33 5.71 0.36
C PHE A 194 21.78 4.38 -0.29
N PRO A 195 22.54 4.43 -1.40
CA PRO A 195 22.85 3.24 -2.20
C PRO A 195 23.76 2.24 -1.51
N SER A 196 24.54 2.66 -0.51
CA SER A 196 25.40 1.76 0.30
C SER A 196 24.62 0.99 1.37
N VAL A 197 23.43 1.47 1.75
CA VAL A 197 22.69 0.97 2.93
C VAL A 197 21.36 0.34 2.54
N VAL A 198 20.66 0.92 1.54
CA VAL A 198 19.31 0.52 1.13
C VAL A 198 19.35 -0.24 -0.18
N ARG A 199 18.72 -1.40 -0.18
CA ARG A 199 18.54 -2.21 -1.40
C ARG A 199 17.06 -2.38 -1.68
N LEU A 200 16.58 -1.67 -2.70
CA LEU A 200 15.21 -1.74 -3.20
C LEU A 200 15.24 -1.97 -4.71
N ARG A 201 14.30 -2.77 -5.18
CA ARG A 201 14.00 -2.89 -6.59
C ARG A 201 12.69 -2.18 -6.87
N VAL A 202 12.71 -1.23 -7.79
CA VAL A 202 11.50 -0.47 -8.17
C VAL A 202 10.96 -1.01 -9.47
N THR A 203 9.67 -1.38 -9.49
CA THR A 203 9.02 -1.95 -10.66
C THR A 203 7.75 -1.21 -11.02
N SER A 204 7.39 -1.21 -12.31
CA SER A 204 6.15 -0.65 -12.81
C SER A 204 5.04 -1.70 -12.76
N GLN A 205 3.86 -1.31 -12.28
CA GLN A 205 2.68 -2.17 -12.17
C GLN A 205 1.53 -1.56 -12.96
N ALA A 206 0.99 -2.31 -13.92
CA ALA A 206 -0.15 -1.88 -14.69
C ALA A 206 -1.44 -1.93 -13.85
N VAL A 207 -2.23 -0.87 -13.97
CA VAL A 207 -3.59 -0.79 -13.41
C VAL A 207 -4.52 -0.46 -14.56
N VAL A 208 -5.58 -1.24 -14.74
CA VAL A 208 -6.59 -0.96 -15.76
C VAL A 208 -7.92 -0.64 -15.08
N LEU A 209 -8.49 0.48 -15.44
CA LEU A 209 -9.79 0.94 -14.97
C LEU A 209 -10.80 0.78 -16.11
N PHE A 210 -11.90 0.10 -15.82
CA PHE A 210 -12.98 -0.16 -16.77
C PHE A 210 -14.25 0.59 -16.36
N GLU A 211 -15.11 0.84 -17.32
CA GLU A 211 -16.47 1.27 -17.04
C GLU A 211 -17.28 0.08 -16.53
N ALA A 212 -18.14 0.31 -15.56
CA ALA A 212 -19.07 -0.67 -15.05
C ALA A 212 -20.41 0.00 -14.77
N GLY A 213 -21.50 -0.73 -14.99
CA GLY A 213 -22.84 -0.24 -14.72
C GLY A 213 -23.13 -0.08 -13.22
N PRO A 214 -24.19 0.66 -12.84
CA PRO A 214 -24.52 0.96 -11.44
C PRO A 214 -24.82 -0.28 -10.59
N ALA A 215 -25.17 -1.42 -11.22
CA ALA A 215 -25.35 -2.69 -10.50
C ALA A 215 -24.08 -3.18 -9.80
N TRP A 216 -22.90 -2.72 -10.22
CA TRP A 216 -21.60 -3.03 -9.64
C TRP A 216 -21.24 -2.12 -8.43
N ALA A 217 -22.04 -1.10 -8.16
CA ALA A 217 -21.84 -0.24 -7.00
C ALA A 217 -22.09 -1.02 -5.70
N GLY A 218 -21.14 -0.92 -4.76
CA GLY A 218 -21.22 -1.62 -3.47
C GLY A 218 -20.82 -3.10 -3.50
N ALA A 219 -20.54 -3.70 -4.66
CA ALA A 219 -19.94 -5.03 -4.71
C ALA A 219 -18.51 -4.99 -4.13
N PRO A 220 -18.03 -6.08 -3.49
CA PRO A 220 -16.73 -6.11 -2.85
C PRO A 220 -15.55 -5.91 -3.81
N GLY A 221 -14.41 -5.51 -3.27
CA GLY A 221 -13.14 -5.74 -3.92
C GLY A 221 -12.81 -7.24 -3.96
N TRP A 222 -11.84 -7.64 -4.78
CA TRP A 222 -11.44 -9.04 -4.85
C TRP A 222 -9.95 -9.23 -5.02
N ILE A 223 -9.51 -10.45 -4.67
CA ILE A 223 -8.17 -10.96 -4.94
C ILE A 223 -8.32 -12.39 -5.44
N ASP A 224 -7.74 -12.66 -6.60
CA ASP A 224 -7.59 -13.98 -7.20
C ASP A 224 -6.08 -14.29 -7.22
N PHE A 225 -5.60 -14.90 -6.15
CA PHE A 225 -4.16 -15.11 -5.94
C PHE A 225 -3.58 -16.05 -6.98
N ASP A 226 -4.29 -17.13 -7.32
CA ASP A 226 -3.87 -18.08 -8.34
C ASP A 226 -3.82 -17.47 -9.77
N ALA A 227 -4.64 -16.46 -10.05
CA ALA A 227 -4.60 -15.70 -11.30
C ALA A 227 -3.62 -14.52 -11.25
N SER A 228 -3.03 -14.24 -10.09
CA SER A 228 -2.22 -13.03 -9.86
C SER A 228 -2.99 -11.75 -10.21
N ALA A 229 -4.28 -11.70 -9.93
CA ALA A 229 -5.14 -10.58 -10.25
C ALA A 229 -5.85 -10.07 -8.99
N TYR A 230 -6.03 -8.75 -8.91
CA TYR A 230 -6.84 -8.13 -7.87
C TYR A 230 -7.53 -6.88 -8.40
N GLY A 231 -8.58 -6.47 -7.71
CA GLY A 231 -9.31 -5.28 -8.12
C GLY A 231 -10.42 -4.91 -7.15
N HIS A 232 -11.27 -4.02 -7.61
CA HIS A 232 -12.49 -3.64 -6.93
C HIS A 232 -13.60 -3.35 -7.94
N ALA A 233 -14.83 -3.52 -7.52
CA ALA A 233 -16.01 -3.17 -8.28
C ALA A 233 -16.11 -1.65 -8.50
N LEU A 234 -17.24 -1.15 -8.96
CA LEU A 234 -17.42 0.26 -9.25
C LEU A 234 -17.20 1.15 -8.01
N ILE A 235 -16.18 2.00 -8.09
CA ILE A 235 -15.92 3.09 -7.14
C ILE A 235 -15.90 4.41 -7.92
N GLU A 236 -16.89 5.22 -7.70
CA GLU A 236 -16.93 6.55 -8.34
C GLU A 236 -15.90 7.53 -7.74
N PRO A 237 -15.26 8.36 -8.57
CA PRO A 237 -15.41 8.50 -10.03
C PRO A 237 -14.47 7.59 -10.85
N TYR A 238 -13.82 6.60 -10.25
CA TYR A 238 -12.69 5.88 -10.85
C TYR A 238 -13.09 4.74 -11.78
N GLY A 239 -14.26 4.13 -11.58
CA GLY A 239 -14.69 2.93 -12.32
C GLY A 239 -14.33 1.64 -11.58
N MET A 240 -14.27 0.53 -12.30
CA MET A 240 -13.88 -0.80 -11.82
C MET A 240 -12.41 -1.04 -12.12
N LYS A 241 -11.67 -1.51 -11.13
CA LYS A 241 -10.22 -1.72 -11.23
C LYS A 241 -9.86 -3.17 -11.43
N ILE A 242 -8.91 -3.42 -12.33
CA ILE A 242 -8.15 -4.67 -12.42
C ILE A 242 -6.66 -4.36 -12.47
N ALA A 243 -5.90 -5.08 -11.68
CA ALA A 243 -4.45 -4.97 -11.67
C ALA A 243 -3.81 -6.35 -11.52
N SER A 244 -2.66 -6.54 -12.14
CA SER A 244 -1.83 -7.71 -11.94
C SER A 244 -1.02 -7.59 -10.65
N ASP A 245 -0.90 -8.69 -9.92
CA ASP A 245 -0.01 -8.79 -8.76
C ASP A 245 1.39 -9.36 -9.13
N ARG A 246 1.61 -9.65 -10.40
CA ARG A 246 2.93 -10.06 -10.92
C ARG A 246 3.87 -8.87 -10.89
N GLU A 247 5.14 -9.15 -10.59
CA GLU A 247 6.19 -8.15 -10.68
C GLU A 247 6.33 -7.64 -12.11
N GLY A 248 6.25 -6.32 -12.29
CA GLY A 248 6.43 -5.68 -13.58
C GLY A 248 7.88 -5.33 -13.88
N GLU A 249 8.12 -4.65 -15.00
CA GLU A 249 9.46 -4.26 -15.42
C GLU A 249 10.12 -3.29 -14.44
N PRO A 250 11.44 -3.41 -14.23
CA PRO A 250 12.20 -2.44 -13.45
C PRO A 250 12.08 -1.04 -14.04
N VAL A 251 11.90 -0.04 -13.18
CA VAL A 251 11.83 1.37 -13.60
C VAL A 251 12.56 2.27 -12.62
N GLU A 252 12.98 3.43 -13.10
CA GLU A 252 13.47 4.49 -12.23
C GLU A 252 12.33 5.19 -11.48
N PRO A 253 12.51 5.50 -10.19
CA PRO A 253 11.52 6.26 -9.43
C PRO A 253 11.17 7.59 -10.10
N GLY A 254 9.89 7.91 -10.17
CA GLY A 254 9.39 9.13 -10.80
C GLY A 254 9.22 9.07 -12.31
N LEU A 255 9.78 8.07 -12.98
CA LEU A 255 9.50 7.80 -14.38
C LEU A 255 8.31 6.85 -14.45
N ARG A 256 7.14 7.37 -14.83
CA ARG A 256 5.97 6.56 -15.09
C ARG A 256 5.81 6.35 -16.59
N PRO A 257 5.64 5.11 -17.05
CA PRO A 257 5.07 4.89 -18.37
C PRO A 257 3.69 5.58 -18.39
N PRO A 258 3.38 6.37 -19.41
CA PRO A 258 2.13 7.13 -19.45
C PRO A 258 0.90 6.22 -19.52
N GLN A 259 1.06 4.99 -19.98
CA GLN A 259 0.00 3.98 -20.08
C GLN A 259 0.54 2.58 -19.78
N ALA A 260 -0.36 1.69 -19.36
CA ALA A 260 -0.04 0.27 -19.21
C ALA A 260 0.35 -0.34 -20.58
N PRO A 261 1.28 -1.30 -20.61
CA PRO A 261 1.58 -2.07 -21.82
C PRO A 261 0.35 -2.78 -22.38
N ASP A 262 0.26 -2.93 -23.71
CA ASP A 262 -0.84 -3.62 -24.39
C ASP A 262 -1.06 -5.04 -23.85
N ALA A 263 0.01 -5.76 -23.53
CA ALA A 263 -0.06 -7.09 -22.92
C ALA A 263 -0.77 -7.08 -21.55
N SER A 264 -0.56 -6.04 -20.74
CA SER A 264 -1.26 -5.89 -19.44
C SER A 264 -2.73 -5.58 -19.64
N LEU A 265 -3.06 -4.80 -20.66
CA LEU A 265 -4.44 -4.50 -21.03
C LEU A 265 -5.17 -5.76 -21.53
N ALA A 266 -4.53 -6.54 -22.38
CA ALA A 266 -5.06 -7.83 -22.86
C ALA A 266 -5.29 -8.79 -21.68
N ALA A 267 -4.31 -8.97 -20.80
CA ALA A 267 -4.44 -9.83 -19.62
C ALA A 267 -5.58 -9.40 -18.68
N ALA A 268 -5.79 -8.09 -18.50
CA ALA A 268 -6.92 -7.58 -17.72
C ALA A 268 -8.27 -7.91 -18.37
N ARG A 269 -8.38 -7.83 -19.70
CA ARG A 269 -9.58 -8.21 -20.44
C ARG A 269 -9.85 -9.72 -20.39
N ASP A 270 -8.82 -10.53 -20.55
CA ASP A 270 -8.94 -11.99 -20.43
C ASP A 270 -9.43 -12.38 -19.03
N TYR A 271 -8.90 -11.72 -18.01
CA TYR A 271 -9.38 -11.92 -16.64
C TYR A 271 -10.85 -11.51 -16.46
N LEU A 272 -11.27 -10.33 -17.00
CA LEU A 272 -12.67 -9.93 -17.00
C LEU A 272 -13.57 -10.96 -17.67
N ALA A 273 -13.22 -11.39 -18.88
CA ALA A 273 -14.00 -12.33 -19.65
C ALA A 273 -14.16 -13.68 -18.94
N HIS A 274 -13.12 -14.11 -18.20
CA HIS A 274 -13.17 -15.34 -17.43
C HIS A 274 -13.98 -15.18 -16.13
N ARG A 275 -13.65 -14.17 -15.32
CA ARG A 275 -14.17 -14.06 -13.94
C ARG A 275 -15.50 -13.29 -13.86
N PHE A 276 -15.67 -12.27 -14.69
CA PHE A 276 -16.84 -11.37 -14.73
C PHE A 276 -17.38 -11.26 -16.16
N PRO A 277 -18.01 -12.31 -16.70
CA PRO A 277 -18.35 -12.41 -18.13
C PRO A 277 -19.18 -11.23 -18.67
N GLU A 278 -20.06 -10.65 -17.87
CA GLU A 278 -20.87 -9.48 -18.26
C GLU A 278 -19.98 -8.27 -18.63
N LEU A 279 -18.78 -8.19 -18.08
CA LEU A 279 -17.84 -7.09 -18.29
C LEU A 279 -16.76 -7.38 -19.35
N ALA A 280 -16.84 -8.52 -20.05
CA ALA A 280 -15.83 -8.92 -21.03
C ALA A 280 -15.53 -7.84 -22.08
N ASN A 281 -16.55 -7.07 -22.47
CA ASN A 281 -16.45 -5.99 -23.45
C ASN A 281 -16.52 -4.57 -22.83
N ALA A 282 -16.34 -4.45 -21.52
CA ALA A 282 -16.41 -3.16 -20.85
C ALA A 282 -15.38 -2.17 -21.45
N PRO A 283 -15.75 -0.91 -21.70
CA PRO A 283 -14.82 0.12 -22.16
C PRO A 283 -13.70 0.34 -21.14
N VAL A 284 -12.47 0.54 -21.64
CA VAL A 284 -11.35 0.99 -20.82
C VAL A 284 -11.51 2.48 -20.55
N ARG A 285 -11.56 2.84 -19.28
CA ARG A 285 -11.61 4.23 -18.83
C ARG A 285 -10.22 4.87 -18.79
N SER A 286 -9.26 4.15 -18.23
CA SER A 286 -7.85 4.54 -18.20
C SER A 286 -6.98 3.31 -17.84
N ALA A 287 -5.68 3.40 -18.16
CA ALA A 287 -4.73 2.34 -17.86
C ALA A 287 -3.40 2.92 -17.33
N PRO A 288 -3.42 3.54 -16.12
CA PRO A 288 -2.20 4.08 -15.54
C PRO A 288 -1.25 2.98 -15.06
N SER A 289 0.00 3.37 -14.77
CA SER A 289 0.94 2.53 -14.04
C SER A 289 1.12 3.01 -12.60
N CYS A 290 1.47 2.10 -11.72
CA CYS A 290 1.87 2.33 -10.34
C CYS A 290 3.30 1.83 -10.14
N HIS A 291 3.98 2.21 -9.06
CA HIS A 291 5.30 1.69 -8.72
C HIS A 291 5.25 0.86 -7.44
N TYR A 292 6.12 -0.15 -7.37
CA TYR A 292 6.39 -0.90 -6.15
C TYR A 292 7.88 -0.78 -5.82
N SER A 293 8.20 -0.40 -4.59
CA SER A 293 9.54 -0.50 -4.01
C SER A 293 9.65 -1.82 -3.26
N LEU A 294 10.29 -2.79 -3.87
CA LEU A 294 10.39 -4.16 -3.37
C LEU A 294 11.67 -4.35 -2.56
N THR A 295 11.53 -4.83 -1.32
CA THR A 295 12.59 -5.48 -0.58
C THR A 295 12.70 -6.94 -1.00
N ALA A 296 13.82 -7.61 -0.70
CA ALA A 296 14.00 -9.01 -1.11
C ALA A 296 13.03 -9.98 -0.42
N ASP A 297 12.63 -9.69 0.81
CA ASP A 297 11.76 -10.52 1.64
C ASP A 297 10.29 -10.02 1.71
N GLY A 298 9.97 -8.90 1.05
CA GLY A 298 8.65 -8.27 1.08
C GLY A 298 8.33 -7.50 2.36
N ASN A 299 9.16 -7.54 3.40
CA ASN A 299 8.97 -6.77 4.63
C ASN A 299 9.31 -5.29 4.41
N PHE A 300 8.71 -4.42 5.20
CA PHE A 300 9.02 -2.99 5.18
C PHE A 300 10.42 -2.72 5.70
N LEU A 301 10.87 -1.49 5.55
CA LEU A 301 12.11 -0.99 6.11
C LEU A 301 11.76 0.12 7.10
N PHE A 302 12.22 -0.02 8.35
CA PHE A 302 12.26 1.06 9.33
C PHE A 302 13.43 0.82 10.28
N ALA A 303 14.52 1.53 10.04
CA ALA A 303 15.76 1.36 10.81
C ALA A 303 16.57 2.64 10.86
N ARG A 304 17.41 2.78 11.87
CA ARG A 304 18.40 3.85 11.96
C ARG A 304 19.51 3.64 10.93
N HIS A 305 19.99 4.69 10.32
CA HIS A 305 21.17 4.65 9.46
C HIS A 305 22.42 4.22 10.28
N PRO A 306 23.26 3.31 9.77
CA PRO A 306 24.36 2.75 10.57
C PRO A 306 25.44 3.77 10.98
N GLU A 307 25.60 4.86 10.24
CA GLU A 307 26.64 5.87 10.45
C GLU A 307 26.08 7.24 10.86
N LEU A 308 24.75 7.44 10.79
CA LEU A 308 24.11 8.71 11.12
C LEU A 308 23.13 8.50 12.28
N GLU A 309 23.44 9.09 13.43
CA GLU A 309 22.69 8.83 14.68
C GLU A 309 21.25 9.33 14.64
N ARG A 310 20.98 10.43 13.90
CA ARG A 310 19.65 11.05 13.81
C ARG A 310 18.84 10.58 12.60
N ALA A 311 19.49 9.91 11.64
CA ALA A 311 18.87 9.52 10.39
C ALA A 311 18.17 8.14 10.49
N TRP A 312 16.92 8.11 10.06
CA TRP A 312 16.08 6.92 9.98
C TRP A 312 15.61 6.70 8.55
N LEU A 313 15.53 5.46 8.14
CA LEU A 313 15.14 5.04 6.80
C LEU A 313 13.81 4.31 6.89
N LEU A 314 12.78 4.80 6.19
CA LEU A 314 11.42 4.26 6.21
C LEU A 314 10.93 4.02 4.77
N GLY A 315 10.62 2.78 4.40
CA GLY A 315 10.19 2.48 3.04
C GLY A 315 9.96 1.00 2.76
N GLY A 316 10.19 0.61 1.50
CA GLY A 316 10.09 -0.79 1.09
C GLY A 316 8.67 -1.36 1.21
N GLY A 317 7.66 -0.60 0.79
CA GLY A 317 6.24 -0.97 0.92
C GLY A 317 5.84 -2.25 0.17
N SER A 318 6.71 -2.76 -0.70
CA SER A 318 6.64 -4.06 -1.38
C SER A 318 5.26 -4.37 -1.97
N GLY A 319 4.58 -3.33 -2.50
CA GLY A 319 3.26 -3.40 -3.11
C GLY A 319 2.09 -3.64 -2.16
N HIS A 320 2.32 -3.80 -0.86
CA HIS A 320 1.24 -3.94 0.13
C HIS A 320 1.29 -2.90 1.27
N GLY A 321 2.26 -1.99 1.26
CA GLY A 321 2.53 -1.06 2.36
C GLY A 321 1.44 -0.02 2.64
N TYR A 322 0.73 0.46 1.62
CA TYR A 322 -0.18 1.61 1.75
C TYR A 322 -1.16 1.49 2.92
N LYS A 323 -1.88 0.38 3.00
CA LYS A 323 -2.90 0.14 4.03
C LYS A 323 -2.36 0.10 5.46
N HIS A 324 -1.06 -0.16 5.61
CA HIS A 324 -0.36 -0.22 6.90
C HIS A 324 0.16 1.13 7.39
N GLY A 325 0.03 2.21 6.60
CA GLY A 325 0.57 3.53 6.93
C GLY A 325 0.34 3.97 8.37
N PRO A 326 -0.91 3.97 8.88
CA PRO A 326 -1.20 4.35 10.28
C PRO A 326 -0.53 3.47 11.33
N ALA A 327 -0.50 2.14 11.14
CA ALA A 327 0.12 1.23 12.10
C ALA A 327 1.66 1.31 12.09
N VAL A 328 2.26 1.47 10.91
CA VAL A 328 3.70 1.71 10.77
C VAL A 328 4.09 3.04 11.42
N ALA A 329 3.31 4.09 11.20
CA ALA A 329 3.52 5.40 11.81
C ALA A 329 3.42 5.35 13.34
N GLN A 330 2.46 4.59 13.90
CA GLN A 330 2.33 4.41 15.34
C GLN A 330 3.55 3.69 15.93
N HIS A 331 4.05 2.64 15.25
CA HIS A 331 5.28 1.95 15.66
C HIS A 331 6.49 2.89 15.56
N ALA A 332 6.61 3.64 14.46
CA ALA A 332 7.71 4.60 14.27
C ALA A 332 7.71 5.71 15.34
N LEU A 333 6.55 6.24 15.71
CA LEU A 333 6.43 7.19 16.83
C LEU A 333 6.97 6.59 18.13
N ALA A 334 6.57 5.37 18.49
CA ALA A 334 7.01 4.71 19.72
C ALA A 334 8.54 4.44 19.72
N VAL A 335 9.11 4.07 18.57
CA VAL A 335 10.58 3.89 18.43
C VAL A 335 11.32 5.22 18.55
N LEU A 336 10.87 6.27 17.86
CA LEU A 336 11.51 7.59 17.90
C LEU A 336 11.39 8.22 19.30
N GLY A 337 10.30 7.93 20.02
CA GLY A 337 10.08 8.31 21.41
C GLY A 337 10.90 7.48 22.43
N GLY A 338 11.59 6.43 21.99
CA GLY A 338 12.37 5.54 22.86
C GLY A 338 11.53 4.60 23.72
N GLU A 339 10.27 4.37 23.36
CA GLU A 339 9.34 3.51 24.12
C GLU A 339 9.51 2.03 23.75
N VAL A 340 9.86 1.74 22.49
CA VAL A 340 10.06 0.37 21.98
C VAL A 340 11.26 0.31 21.03
N GLU A 341 11.82 -0.89 20.87
CA GLU A 341 12.84 -1.15 19.85
C GLU A 341 12.24 -1.28 18.45
N PRO A 342 13.01 -0.98 17.39
CA PRO A 342 12.59 -1.22 16.01
C PRO A 342 12.20 -2.68 15.79
N GLU A 343 11.16 -2.92 14.99
CA GLU A 343 10.72 -4.27 14.62
C GLU A 343 11.84 -4.99 13.84
N PRO A 344 12.34 -6.15 14.29
CA PRO A 344 13.49 -6.82 13.67
C PRO A 344 13.31 -7.14 12.19
N ARG A 345 12.07 -7.44 11.74
CA ARG A 345 11.77 -7.68 10.32
C ARG A 345 11.91 -6.44 9.45
N PHE A 346 11.99 -5.25 10.03
CA PHE A 346 12.18 -3.98 9.32
C PHE A 346 13.64 -3.51 9.28
N ALA A 347 14.57 -4.34 9.78
CA ALA A 347 15.99 -4.00 9.86
C ALA A 347 16.63 -3.82 8.47
N LEU A 348 17.70 -3.07 8.41
CA LEU A 348 18.64 -3.01 7.29
C LEU A 348 19.45 -4.30 7.19
N GLY A 349 20.16 -4.49 6.08
CA GLY A 349 21.09 -5.59 5.85
C GLY A 349 20.60 -6.60 4.81
N GLU A 350 21.28 -7.73 4.73
CA GLU A 350 20.91 -8.82 3.84
C GLU A 350 19.59 -9.47 4.27
N ARG A 351 18.69 -9.58 3.32
CA ARG A 351 17.38 -10.20 3.52
C ARG A 351 17.26 -11.37 2.56
N PRO A 352 17.11 -12.60 3.07
CA PRO A 352 16.88 -13.74 2.22
C PRO A 352 15.55 -13.54 1.47
N PRO A 353 15.47 -13.90 0.18
CA PRO A 353 14.21 -13.88 -0.54
C PRO A 353 13.16 -14.70 0.21
N SER A 354 12.01 -14.09 0.48
CA SER A 354 10.88 -14.75 1.13
C SER A 354 9.71 -14.83 0.17
N ARG A 355 9.11 -16.01 0.06
CA ARG A 355 7.88 -16.24 -0.71
C ARG A 355 6.61 -16.06 0.13
N ALA A 356 6.74 -15.76 1.43
CA ALA A 356 5.61 -15.78 2.36
C ALA A 356 4.61 -14.63 2.12
N LEU A 357 5.06 -13.48 1.61
CA LEU A 357 4.22 -12.29 1.49
C LEU A 357 3.71 -12.00 0.08
N ARG A 358 4.40 -12.51 -0.96
CA ARG A 358 4.01 -12.38 -2.36
C ARG A 358 4.71 -13.39 -3.23
N THR A 359 3.97 -14.31 -3.79
CA THR A 359 4.44 -15.10 -4.93
C THR A 359 3.28 -15.64 -5.74
N ALA A 360 2.47 -14.75 -6.26
CA ALA A 360 1.68 -15.13 -7.39
C ALA A 360 2.63 -15.23 -8.59
N GLY A 361 2.93 -16.42 -9.06
CA GLY A 361 3.60 -16.65 -10.34
C GLY A 361 5.10 -16.90 -10.28
N SER A 362 5.63 -17.55 -9.25
CA SER A 362 6.93 -18.24 -9.29
C SER A 362 6.77 -19.72 -9.46
#